data_21a6a05e687cee2ee33bbefe812e89a5
#
_entry.id   21a6a05e687cee2ee33bbefe812e89a5
#
_cell.length_a   1.000
_cell.length_b   1.000
_cell.length_c   1.000
_cell.angle_alpha   90.00
_cell.angle_beta   90.00
_cell.angle_gamma   90.00
#
_symmetry.space_group_name_H-M   'P 1'
#
loop_
_entity.id
_entity.type
_entity.pdbx_description
1 polymer ?
#
loop_
_entity_poly.entity_id
_entity_poly.type
_entity_poly.pdbx_seq_one_letter_code
_entity_poly.pdbx_strand_id
1 'polypeptide(L)'
;EVVMGSTRMKSGTAQKLVLNMLTTASMIRLGKVYENMMIDLQMTNKKLVERSKKIIMTITGLNYDEAGIALDNAKGHVKTALVMVKANVDLKTAKERLKNADGFVRKAIAGWYI
;
A
#
# COMPACT_ATOMS: atom_id res chain seq x y z
N GLU A 1 -34.52 -3.28 -8.94
CA GLU A 1 -34.39 -2.42 -10.12
C GLU A 1 -35.41 -1.30 -10.08
N VAL A 2 -34.94 -0.08 -10.38
CA VAL A 2 -35.83 1.08 -10.51
C VAL A 2 -36.68 0.97 -11.80
N VAL A 3 -36.09 0.41 -12.85
CA VAL A 3 -36.77 0.10 -14.13
C VAL A 3 -36.71 -1.40 -14.39
N MET A 4 -37.86 -2.05 -14.39
CA MET A 4 -37.97 -3.48 -14.60
C MET A 4 -37.56 -3.85 -16.05
N GLY A 5 -36.73 -4.89 -16.16
CA GLY A 5 -36.24 -5.39 -17.45
C GLY A 5 -35.08 -4.60 -18.06
N SER A 6 -34.49 -3.64 -17.36
CA SER A 6 -33.32 -2.90 -17.85
C SER A 6 -32.03 -3.69 -17.67
N THR A 7 -31.78 -4.63 -18.58
CA THR A 7 -30.59 -5.51 -18.58
C THR A 7 -29.27 -4.73 -18.60
N ARG A 8 -29.18 -3.59 -19.27
CA ARG A 8 -27.96 -2.77 -19.34
C ARG A 8 -27.54 -2.22 -18.00
N MET A 9 -28.48 -1.92 -17.10
CA MET A 9 -28.17 -1.44 -15.74
C MET A 9 -27.52 -2.54 -14.91
N LYS A 10 -28.08 -3.74 -14.95
CA LYS A 10 -27.50 -4.92 -14.28
C LYS A 10 -26.15 -5.30 -14.87
N SER A 11 -26.02 -5.33 -16.20
CA SER A 11 -24.76 -5.62 -16.90
C SER A 11 -23.68 -4.63 -16.53
N GLY A 12 -23.98 -3.33 -16.51
CA GLY A 12 -23.03 -2.30 -16.16
C GLY A 12 -22.54 -2.45 -14.72
N THR A 13 -23.43 -2.73 -13.78
CA THR A 13 -23.07 -2.99 -12.38
C THR A 13 -22.20 -4.25 -12.25
N ALA A 14 -22.59 -5.34 -12.92
CA ALA A 14 -21.84 -6.58 -12.91
C ALA A 14 -20.43 -6.42 -13.50
N GLN A 15 -20.30 -5.73 -14.63
CA GLN A 15 -19.01 -5.42 -15.25
C GLN A 15 -18.11 -4.62 -14.32
N LYS A 16 -18.63 -3.57 -13.68
CA LYS A 16 -17.88 -2.76 -12.71
C LYS A 16 -17.38 -3.61 -11.55
N LEU A 17 -18.22 -4.47 -10.97
CA LEU A 17 -17.84 -5.36 -9.88
C LEU A 17 -16.73 -6.33 -10.30
N VAL A 18 -16.85 -6.96 -11.45
CA VAL A 18 -15.83 -7.88 -11.99
C VAL A 18 -14.51 -7.17 -12.21
N LEU A 19 -14.49 -6.00 -12.85
CA LEU A 19 -13.28 -5.21 -13.06
C LEU A 19 -12.64 -4.77 -11.76
N ASN A 20 -13.43 -4.35 -10.77
CA ASN A 20 -12.93 -3.98 -9.45
C ASN A 20 -12.33 -5.17 -8.71
N MET A 21 -12.94 -6.35 -8.80
CA MET A 21 -12.36 -7.58 -8.21
C MET A 21 -11.03 -7.95 -8.87
N LEU A 22 -10.94 -7.91 -10.20
CA LEU A 22 -9.71 -8.22 -10.94
C LEU A 22 -8.59 -7.24 -10.59
N THR A 23 -8.84 -5.95 -10.60
CA THR A 23 -7.83 -4.93 -10.28
C THR A 23 -7.40 -4.99 -8.82
N THR A 24 -8.33 -5.16 -7.89
CA THR A 24 -8.03 -5.27 -6.46
C THR A 24 -7.20 -6.53 -6.17
N ALA A 25 -7.61 -7.68 -6.69
CA ALA A 25 -6.87 -8.92 -6.52
C ALA A 25 -5.45 -8.83 -7.11
N SER A 26 -5.31 -8.20 -8.29
CA SER A 26 -4.02 -7.98 -8.92
C SER A 26 -3.10 -7.12 -8.06
N MET A 27 -3.60 -6.01 -7.49
CA MET A 27 -2.82 -5.14 -6.60
C MET A 27 -2.38 -5.85 -5.31
N ILE A 28 -3.25 -6.68 -4.74
CA ILE A 28 -2.91 -7.50 -3.57
C ILE A 28 -1.79 -8.50 -3.94
N ARG A 29 -1.93 -9.22 -5.04
CA ARG A 29 -0.94 -10.22 -5.49
C ARG A 29 0.40 -9.61 -5.90
N LEU A 30 0.43 -8.35 -6.30
CA LEU A 30 1.65 -7.60 -6.58
C LEU A 30 2.30 -6.99 -5.33
N GLY A 31 1.79 -7.28 -4.13
CA GLY A 31 2.32 -6.74 -2.89
C GLY A 31 2.15 -5.23 -2.74
N LYS A 32 1.17 -4.63 -3.42
CA LYS A 32 0.89 -3.19 -3.37
C LYS A 32 -0.04 -2.79 -2.24
N VAL A 33 -0.57 -3.76 -1.50
CA VAL A 33 -1.50 -3.58 -0.38
C VAL A 33 -0.88 -4.14 0.89
N TYR A 34 -1.04 -3.42 2.00
CA TYR A 34 -0.73 -3.87 3.35
C TYR A 34 -1.93 -3.58 4.25
N GLU A 35 -2.40 -4.60 4.97
CA GLU A 35 -3.70 -4.58 5.63
C GLU A 35 -4.80 -4.23 4.62
N ASN A 36 -5.56 -3.16 4.83
CA ASN A 36 -6.58 -2.65 3.91
C ASN A 36 -6.14 -1.38 3.16
N MET A 37 -4.84 -1.10 3.11
CA MET A 37 -4.32 0.13 2.53
C MET A 37 -3.44 -0.12 1.31
N MET A 38 -3.65 0.70 0.27
CA MET A 38 -2.72 0.80 -0.85
C MET A 38 -1.48 1.56 -0.39
N ILE A 39 -0.32 0.90 -0.41
CA ILE A 39 0.94 1.43 0.11
C ILE A 39 2.00 1.72 -0.97
N ASP A 40 1.70 1.37 -2.22
CA ASP A 40 2.61 1.62 -3.34
C ASP A 40 2.23 2.94 -4.03
N LEU A 41 2.47 4.04 -3.34
CA LEU A 41 2.15 5.39 -3.80
C LEU A 41 3.40 6.07 -4.35
N GLN A 42 3.25 6.74 -5.50
CA GLN A 42 4.26 7.66 -6.02
C GLN A 42 3.91 9.08 -5.55
N MET A 43 4.84 9.74 -4.89
CA MET A 43 4.65 11.07 -4.32
C MET A 43 4.80 12.16 -5.40
N THR A 44 3.83 12.27 -6.29
CA THR A 44 3.84 13.24 -7.39
C THR A 44 3.21 14.60 -7.03
N ASN A 45 2.54 14.68 -5.88
CA ASN A 45 1.90 15.92 -5.41
C ASN A 45 1.75 15.95 -3.88
N LYS A 46 1.42 17.13 -3.33
CA LYS A 46 1.25 17.34 -1.88
C LYS A 46 0.18 16.41 -1.26
N LYS A 47 -0.92 16.15 -1.97
CA LYS A 47 -2.00 15.28 -1.50
C LYS A 47 -1.49 13.85 -1.27
N LEU A 48 -0.63 13.34 -2.14
CA LEU A 48 -0.06 12.00 -2.02
C LEU A 48 0.98 11.93 -0.89
N VAL A 49 1.74 12.99 -0.65
CA VAL A 49 2.63 13.10 0.52
C VAL A 49 1.84 13.01 1.82
N GLU A 50 0.75 13.81 1.95
CA GLU A 50 -0.11 13.76 3.13
C GLU A 50 -0.78 12.40 3.33
N ARG A 51 -1.21 11.76 2.25
CA ARG A 51 -1.75 10.40 2.29
C ARG A 51 -0.71 9.40 2.76
N SER A 52 0.54 9.51 2.29
CA SER A 52 1.65 8.65 2.69
C SER A 52 1.95 8.76 4.18
N LYS A 53 1.99 9.99 4.74
CA LYS A 53 2.15 10.21 6.18
C LYS A 53 1.01 9.56 6.97
N LYS A 54 -0.25 9.78 6.56
CA LYS A 54 -1.42 9.15 7.22
C LYS A 54 -1.34 7.62 7.23
N ILE A 55 -0.90 7.01 6.15
CA ILE A 55 -0.71 5.55 6.06
C ILE A 55 0.35 5.09 7.08
N ILE A 56 1.50 5.76 7.12
CA ILE A 56 2.57 5.45 8.07
C ILE A 56 2.06 5.59 9.50
N MET A 57 1.42 6.71 9.84
CA MET A 57 0.82 6.93 11.17
C MET A 57 -0.13 5.80 11.57
N THR A 58 -1.05 5.44 10.67
CA THR A 58 -2.07 4.41 10.94
C THR A 58 -1.45 3.03 11.17
N ILE A 59 -0.44 2.67 10.40
CA ILE A 59 0.19 1.33 10.48
C ILE A 59 1.20 1.24 11.63
N THR A 60 1.93 2.32 11.92
CA THR A 60 3.05 2.31 12.86
C THR A 60 2.73 2.90 14.23
N GLY A 61 1.69 3.72 14.32
CA GLY A 61 1.36 4.49 15.53
C GLY A 61 2.20 5.75 15.75
N LEU A 62 3.08 6.10 14.81
CA LEU A 62 3.88 7.32 14.88
C LEU A 62 2.99 8.56 14.77
N ASN A 63 3.46 9.68 15.34
CA ASN A 63 2.81 10.96 15.15
C ASN A 63 3.12 11.55 13.74
N TYR A 64 2.53 12.69 13.41
CA TYR A 64 2.63 13.31 12.09
C TYR A 64 4.08 13.68 11.73
N ASP A 65 4.84 14.25 12.67
CA ASP A 65 6.21 14.69 12.44
C ASP A 65 7.16 13.49 12.31
N GLU A 66 7.01 12.50 13.17
CA GLU A 66 7.75 11.24 13.10
C GLU A 66 7.49 10.48 11.79
N ALA A 67 6.23 10.44 11.34
CA ALA A 67 5.86 9.83 10.06
C ALA A 67 6.49 10.58 8.88
N GLY A 68 6.57 11.91 8.95
CA GLY A 68 7.28 12.75 7.99
C GLY A 68 8.75 12.40 7.91
N ILE A 69 9.43 12.35 9.06
CA ILE A 69 10.86 11.97 9.16
C ILE A 69 11.10 10.56 8.62
N ALA A 70 10.24 9.60 8.97
CA ALA A 70 10.35 8.23 8.47
C ALA A 70 10.21 8.16 6.95
N LEU A 71 9.29 8.94 6.38
CA LEU A 71 9.07 9.03 4.93
C LEU A 71 10.28 9.65 4.22
N ASP A 72 10.85 10.72 4.77
CA ASP A 72 12.03 11.39 4.23
C ASP A 72 13.26 10.48 4.28
N ASN A 73 13.49 9.81 5.39
CA ASN A 73 14.56 8.82 5.56
C ASN A 73 14.43 7.65 4.58
N ALA A 74 13.21 7.29 4.21
CA ALA A 74 12.92 6.27 3.19
C ALA A 74 12.95 6.81 1.74
N LYS A 75 13.38 8.07 1.55
CA LYS A 75 13.39 8.76 0.25
C LYS A 75 12.02 8.75 -0.44
N GLY A 76 10.98 8.95 0.33
CA GLY A 76 9.61 9.02 -0.16
C GLY A 76 8.92 7.69 -0.45
N HIS A 77 9.54 6.57 -0.16
CA HIS A 77 8.96 5.24 -0.40
C HIS A 77 8.23 4.71 0.84
N VAL A 78 6.90 4.70 0.81
CA VAL A 78 6.05 4.25 1.94
C VAL A 78 6.39 2.83 2.39
N LYS A 79 6.52 1.88 1.45
CA LYS A 79 6.90 0.49 1.77
C LYS A 79 8.21 0.42 2.55
N THR A 80 9.21 1.16 2.09
CA THR A 80 10.52 1.20 2.75
C THR A 80 10.43 1.82 4.14
N ALA A 81 9.69 2.93 4.30
CA ALA A 81 9.45 3.56 5.59
C ALA A 81 8.79 2.58 6.58
N LEU A 82 7.76 1.86 6.14
CA LEU A 82 7.09 0.86 6.98
C LEU A 82 8.03 -0.26 7.45
N VAL A 83 8.88 -0.76 6.55
CA VAL A 83 9.87 -1.80 6.92
C VAL A 83 10.92 -1.24 7.86
N MET A 84 11.45 -0.04 7.62
CA MET A 84 12.42 0.61 8.51
C MET A 84 11.87 0.76 9.92
N VAL A 85 10.64 1.26 10.06
CA VAL A 85 10.02 1.50 11.37
C VAL A 85 9.64 0.20 12.06
N LYS A 86 8.94 -0.70 11.37
CA LYS A 86 8.42 -1.94 11.98
C LYS A 86 9.48 -2.99 12.28
N ALA A 87 10.52 -3.09 11.45
CA ALA A 87 11.63 -4.02 11.65
C ALA A 87 12.84 -3.37 12.34
N ASN A 88 12.79 -2.07 12.62
CA ASN A 88 13.88 -1.29 13.22
C ASN A 88 15.20 -1.49 12.48
N VAL A 89 15.21 -1.25 11.18
CA VAL A 89 16.36 -1.41 10.29
C VAL A 89 16.63 -0.14 9.50
N ASP A 90 17.87 -0.02 9.00
CA ASP A 90 18.28 1.08 8.14
C ASP A 90 17.68 1.00 6.72
N LEU A 91 17.85 2.06 5.94
CA LEU A 91 17.34 2.16 4.56
C LEU A 91 17.86 1.05 3.65
N LYS A 92 19.15 0.70 3.76
CA LYS A 92 19.78 -0.32 2.92
C LYS A 92 19.17 -1.69 3.22
N THR A 93 19.14 -2.06 4.48
CA THR A 93 18.55 -3.33 4.94
C THR A 93 17.09 -3.43 4.61
N ALA A 94 16.30 -2.34 4.78
CA ALA A 94 14.89 -2.32 4.42
C ALA A 94 14.66 -2.58 2.93
N LYS A 95 15.48 -1.98 2.06
CA LYS A 95 15.41 -2.22 0.60
C LYS A 95 15.78 -3.65 0.23
N GLU A 96 16.83 -4.20 0.84
CA GLU A 96 17.23 -5.60 0.63
C GLU A 96 16.13 -6.57 1.07
N ARG A 97 15.53 -6.34 2.24
CA ARG A 97 14.41 -7.14 2.74
C ARG A 97 13.20 -7.08 1.81
N LEU A 98 12.84 -5.88 1.32
CA LEU A 98 11.74 -5.73 0.36
C LEU A 98 12.02 -6.45 -0.96
N LYS A 99 13.24 -6.37 -1.48
CA LYS A 99 13.65 -7.09 -2.69
C LYS A 99 13.53 -8.60 -2.50
N ASN A 100 14.04 -9.14 -1.41
CA ASN A 100 13.99 -10.57 -1.10
C ASN A 100 12.56 -11.07 -0.81
N ALA A 101 11.69 -10.16 -0.38
CA ALA A 101 10.28 -10.43 -0.12
C ALA A 101 9.36 -10.14 -1.33
N ASP A 102 9.89 -9.98 -2.54
CA ASP A 102 9.13 -9.64 -3.75
C ASP A 102 8.21 -8.41 -3.57
N GLY A 103 8.64 -7.44 -2.77
CA GLY A 103 7.90 -6.24 -2.47
C GLY A 103 6.75 -6.39 -1.46
N PHE A 104 6.60 -7.56 -0.84
CA PHE A 104 5.60 -7.79 0.21
C PHE A 104 6.10 -7.28 1.56
N VAL A 105 5.51 -6.19 2.04
CA VAL A 105 5.91 -5.53 3.29
C VAL A 105 5.81 -6.47 4.50
N ARG A 106 4.75 -7.27 4.59
CA ARG A 106 4.57 -8.23 5.70
C ARG A 106 5.72 -9.23 5.79
N LYS A 107 6.15 -9.80 4.66
CA LYS A 107 7.30 -10.71 4.60
C LYS A 107 8.61 -10.00 4.94
N ALA A 108 8.79 -8.78 4.40
CA ALA A 108 9.99 -7.98 4.65
C ALA A 108 10.15 -7.60 6.15
N ILE A 109 9.05 -7.28 6.84
CA ILE A 109 9.04 -7.02 8.28
C ILE A 109 9.38 -8.28 9.06
N ALA A 110 8.74 -9.41 8.75
CA ALA A 110 8.94 -10.67 9.44
C ALA A 110 10.33 -11.29 9.20
N GLY A 111 11.02 -10.90 8.14
CA GLY A 111 12.31 -11.47 7.76
C GLY A 111 12.20 -12.87 7.14
N TRP A 112 11.01 -13.28 6.71
CA TRP A 112 10.76 -14.59 6.09
C TRP A 112 10.78 -14.44 4.56
N TYR A 113 11.79 -15.00 3.94
CA TYR A 113 12.05 -14.94 2.49
C TYR A 113 11.83 -16.29 1.79
N ILE A 114 10.97 -17.09 2.36
CA ILE A 114 10.62 -18.41 1.79
C ILE A 114 9.41 -18.28 0.88
#